data_c261803abffa8993a698c16adbc4397c
#
_entry.id   c261803abffa8993a698c16adbc4397c
#
_cell.length_a   1.000
_cell.length_b   1.000
_cell.length_c   1.000
_cell.angle_alpha   90.00
_cell.angle_beta   90.00
_cell.angle_gamma   90.00
#
_symmetry.space_group_name_H-M   'P 1'
#
loop_
_entity.id
_entity.type
_entity.pdbx_description
1 polymer ?
#
loop_
_entity_poly.entity_id
_entity_poly.type
_entity_poly.pdbx_seq_one_letter_code
_entity_poly.pdbx_strand_id
1 'polypeptide(L)'
;MFQTKTHDGRKKTKMNRHLTRISRIAILASITLGLSLPAAIAGSTWQIDPQHSSAQFAVRHLGLSTVRGAFSKLSGTVLLDDQDISKSSVEVTIDVNTVDTREPDRDKDLRSDHFFDVAHFPTMIFKSKRVEQAAPGKLRVTGDLTIHGTTKEVVLDVDGLTAPVKDPWGNQRVAATATTKINRQDYGVKWNAKLDNGGVVVGDDVNITIDVELIQKASAKSGD
;
A
#
# COMPACT_ATOMS: atom_id res chain seq x y z
N MET A 1 -9.40 -91.20 60.06
CA MET A 1 -10.58 -91.28 60.93
C MET A 1 -11.66 -90.43 60.29
N PHE A 2 -12.72 -91.11 59.92
CA PHE A 2 -14.08 -90.70 59.59
C PHE A 2 -14.30 -89.62 58.50
N GLN A 3 -14.78 -90.03 57.36
CA GLN A 3 -16.13 -90.34 56.83
C GLN A 3 -16.83 -89.10 56.29
N THR A 4 -17.03 -89.14 54.96
CA THR A 4 -18.26 -89.30 54.19
C THR A 4 -19.35 -88.26 54.40
N LYS A 5 -19.86 -87.73 53.37
CA LYS A 5 -21.05 -88.17 52.65
C LYS A 5 -21.41 -87.29 51.45
N THR A 6 -21.69 -87.91 50.41
CA THR A 6 -22.43 -87.56 49.19
C THR A 6 -23.77 -86.91 49.47
N HIS A 7 -24.23 -86.01 48.59
CA HIS A 7 -25.56 -86.14 48.04
C HIS A 7 -25.70 -85.39 46.69
N ASP A 8 -26.27 -86.18 45.83
CA ASP A 8 -26.75 -85.92 44.47
C ASP A 8 -27.96 -84.98 44.50
N GLY A 9 -28.13 -84.23 43.47
CA GLY A 9 -29.32 -83.35 43.30
C GLY A 9 -29.41 -82.70 41.93
N ARG A 10 -29.68 -83.59 40.90
CA ARG A 10 -30.18 -83.13 39.62
C ARG A 10 -31.40 -82.18 39.79
N LYS A 11 -31.41 -81.04 39.14
CA LYS A 11 -32.63 -80.47 38.54
C LYS A 11 -32.34 -79.49 37.41
N LYS A 12 -32.67 -79.95 36.22
CA LYS A 12 -33.48 -79.40 35.15
C LYS A 12 -33.17 -77.97 34.67
N THR A 13 -32.63 -77.94 33.48
CA THR A 13 -32.86 -77.04 32.32
C THR A 13 -33.96 -76.01 32.45
N LYS A 14 -33.54 -74.69 32.31
CA LYS A 14 -34.38 -73.73 31.61
C LYS A 14 -33.47 -72.83 30.74
N MET A 15 -33.68 -73.00 29.46
CA MET A 15 -33.08 -72.26 28.38
C MET A 15 -33.76 -70.84 28.35
N ASN A 16 -33.07 -69.82 28.71
CA ASN A 16 -33.55 -68.47 28.51
C ASN A 16 -32.71 -67.81 27.41
N ARG A 17 -33.38 -67.55 26.29
CA ARG A 17 -32.92 -66.77 25.16
C ARG A 17 -32.86 -65.34 25.63
N HIS A 18 -31.66 -64.77 25.83
CA HIS A 18 -31.46 -63.39 25.92
C HIS A 18 -31.08 -62.83 24.57
N LEU A 19 -32.00 -62.04 24.02
CA LEU A 19 -31.79 -61.24 22.83
C LEU A 19 -30.63 -60.25 23.08
N THR A 20 -29.59 -60.40 22.28
CA THR A 20 -28.50 -59.44 22.19
C THR A 20 -29.01 -58.16 21.50
N ARG A 21 -29.24 -57.07 22.27
CA ARG A 21 -29.48 -55.76 21.73
C ARG A 21 -28.15 -55.19 21.29
N ILE A 22 -27.93 -55.11 19.99
CA ILE A 22 -26.82 -54.38 19.37
C ILE A 22 -27.14 -52.89 19.50
N SER A 23 -26.51 -52.21 20.46
CA SER A 23 -26.52 -50.74 20.54
C SER A 23 -25.69 -50.18 19.39
N ARG A 24 -26.36 -49.60 18.40
CA ARG A 24 -25.73 -48.78 17.37
C ARG A 24 -25.38 -47.45 17.99
N ILE A 25 -24.11 -47.24 18.34
CA ILE A 25 -23.58 -45.94 18.70
C ILE A 25 -23.44 -45.14 17.39
N ALA A 26 -24.33 -44.20 17.16
CA ALA A 26 -24.20 -43.23 16.09
C ALA A 26 -23.15 -42.18 16.51
N ILE A 27 -21.96 -42.24 15.91
CA ILE A 27 -20.94 -41.21 16.02
C ILE A 27 -21.39 -40.05 15.14
N LEU A 28 -21.96 -39.00 15.74
CA LEU A 28 -22.14 -37.70 15.07
C LEU A 28 -20.75 -37.06 14.92
N ALA A 29 -20.17 -37.14 13.73
CA ALA A 29 -19.03 -36.33 13.35
C ALA A 29 -19.52 -34.91 13.14
N SER A 30 -19.31 -34.04 14.13
CA SER A 30 -19.53 -32.60 14.01
C SER A 30 -18.44 -32.00 13.11
N ILE A 31 -18.77 -31.80 11.83
CA ILE A 31 -17.93 -30.99 10.93
C ILE A 31 -18.08 -29.56 11.36
N THR A 32 -17.13 -29.03 12.13
CA THR A 32 -16.99 -27.60 12.38
C THR A 32 -16.42 -26.98 11.11
N LEU A 33 -17.32 -26.42 10.30
CA LEU A 33 -16.96 -25.56 9.18
C LEU A 33 -16.37 -24.28 9.79
N GLY A 34 -15.03 -24.21 9.84
CA GLY A 34 -14.32 -23.03 10.28
C GLY A 34 -14.60 -21.89 9.30
N LEU A 35 -15.51 -20.98 9.64
CA LEU A 35 -15.59 -19.68 8.97
C LEU A 35 -14.29 -18.95 9.26
N SER A 36 -13.37 -18.94 8.28
CA SER A 36 -12.26 -18.00 8.27
C SER A 36 -12.85 -16.60 8.09
N LEU A 37 -13.07 -15.88 9.18
CA LEU A 37 -13.34 -14.45 9.10
C LEU A 37 -12.12 -13.80 8.44
N PRO A 38 -12.31 -12.96 7.41
CA PRO A 38 -11.21 -12.18 6.88
C PRO A 38 -10.61 -11.39 8.05
N ALA A 39 -9.29 -11.50 8.24
CA ALA A 39 -8.60 -10.69 9.24
C ALA A 39 -8.93 -9.22 8.94
N ALA A 40 -9.58 -8.54 9.86
CA ALA A 40 -9.81 -7.11 9.77
C ALA A 40 -8.43 -6.47 9.61
N ILE A 41 -8.23 -5.71 8.53
CA ILE A 41 -7.00 -4.93 8.34
C ILE A 41 -6.99 -3.91 9.47
N ALA A 42 -6.04 -4.05 10.40
CA ALA A 42 -5.95 -3.23 11.62
C ALA A 42 -5.40 -1.83 11.34
N GLY A 43 -5.48 -1.35 10.11
CA GLY A 43 -4.94 -0.05 9.69
C GLY A 43 -6.03 0.99 9.45
N SER A 44 -5.64 2.25 9.55
CA SER A 44 -6.47 3.39 9.19
C SER A 44 -6.28 3.76 7.72
N THR A 45 -7.40 4.05 7.02
CA THR A 45 -7.37 4.47 5.61
C THR A 45 -7.40 5.98 5.52
N TRP A 46 -6.44 6.54 4.81
CA TRP A 46 -6.24 7.97 4.58
C TRP A 46 -6.33 8.28 3.09
N GLN A 47 -6.86 9.44 2.75
CA GLN A 47 -6.89 9.96 1.38
C GLN A 47 -5.88 11.08 1.24
N ILE A 48 -5.22 11.20 0.11
CA ILE A 48 -4.40 12.37 -0.19
C ILE A 48 -5.33 13.58 -0.32
N ASP A 49 -5.00 14.66 0.39
CA ASP A 49 -5.65 15.96 0.21
C ASP A 49 -5.00 16.68 -0.99
N PRO A 50 -5.69 16.79 -2.14
CA PRO A 50 -5.11 17.38 -3.34
C PRO A 50 -4.90 18.88 -3.24
N GLN A 51 -5.51 19.55 -2.27
CA GLN A 51 -5.35 21.01 -2.06
C GLN A 51 -4.06 21.36 -1.31
N HIS A 52 -3.54 20.40 -0.53
CA HIS A 52 -2.38 20.62 0.33
C HIS A 52 -1.23 19.62 0.02
N SER A 53 -1.28 18.98 -1.15
CA SER A 53 -0.24 18.04 -1.59
C SER A 53 0.32 18.42 -2.94
N SER A 54 1.62 18.21 -3.14
CA SER A 54 2.28 18.45 -4.42
C SER A 54 3.46 17.50 -4.64
N ALA A 55 3.72 17.13 -5.90
CA ALA A 55 4.94 16.47 -6.31
C ALA A 55 5.84 17.47 -7.06
N GLN A 56 6.97 17.78 -6.48
CA GLN A 56 7.93 18.74 -7.02
C GLN A 56 9.12 18.01 -7.64
N PHE A 57 9.72 18.63 -8.65
CA PHE A 57 10.93 18.11 -9.27
C PHE A 57 11.96 19.22 -9.51
N ALA A 58 13.24 18.81 -9.58
CA ALA A 58 14.35 19.68 -9.89
C ALA A 58 15.33 18.98 -10.82
N VAL A 59 15.67 19.63 -11.96
CA VAL A 59 16.55 19.11 -12.98
C VAL A 59 17.59 20.17 -13.38
N ARG A 60 18.82 19.75 -13.73
CA ARG A 60 19.87 20.67 -14.21
C ARG A 60 19.61 21.07 -15.65
N HIS A 61 19.80 22.36 -15.95
CA HIS A 61 19.72 22.94 -17.28
C HIS A 61 21.09 23.52 -17.67
N LEU A 62 21.63 23.05 -18.81
CA LEU A 62 22.96 23.42 -19.35
C LEU A 62 24.12 23.13 -18.37
N GLY A 63 23.89 22.33 -17.32
CA GLY A 63 24.84 22.21 -16.22
C GLY A 63 24.96 23.45 -15.32
N LEU A 64 24.29 24.54 -15.65
CA LEU A 64 24.42 25.85 -15.00
C LEU A 64 23.38 26.12 -13.90
N SER A 65 22.12 26.04 -14.27
CA SER A 65 20.99 26.35 -13.37
C SER A 65 20.17 25.12 -13.03
N THR A 66 19.22 25.29 -12.13
CA THR A 66 18.24 24.24 -11.78
C THR A 66 16.85 24.75 -12.14
N VAL A 67 16.21 24.05 -13.08
CA VAL A 67 14.78 24.21 -13.35
C VAL A 67 14.02 23.41 -12.30
N ARG A 68 13.00 24.07 -11.72
CA ARG A 68 12.05 23.45 -10.78
C ARG A 68 10.65 23.53 -11.34
N GLY A 69 9.88 22.51 -11.06
CA GLY A 69 8.47 22.46 -11.40
C GLY A 69 7.72 21.59 -10.40
N ALA A 70 6.40 21.58 -10.52
CA ALA A 70 5.52 20.78 -9.69
C ALA A 70 4.36 20.22 -10.51
N PHE A 71 3.80 19.12 -10.00
CA PHE A 71 2.47 18.62 -10.36
C PHE A 71 1.55 18.94 -9.19
N SER A 72 0.45 19.65 -9.45
CA SER A 72 -0.45 20.14 -8.40
C SER A 72 -1.66 19.23 -8.13
N LYS A 73 -1.83 18.16 -8.92
CA LYS A 73 -2.99 17.30 -8.81
C LYS A 73 -2.57 15.86 -8.51
N LEU A 74 -2.55 15.56 -7.21
CA LEU A 74 -2.28 14.25 -6.66
C LEU A 74 -3.56 13.67 -6.07
N SER A 75 -3.77 12.38 -6.24
CA SER A 75 -4.83 11.63 -5.60
C SER A 75 -4.31 10.26 -5.18
N GLY A 76 -4.93 9.65 -4.20
CA GLY A 76 -4.50 8.32 -3.77
C GLY A 76 -4.92 7.99 -2.36
N THR A 77 -4.53 6.79 -1.96
CA THR A 77 -4.90 6.20 -0.67
C THR A 77 -3.65 5.71 0.04
N VAL A 78 -3.59 5.96 1.33
CA VAL A 78 -2.61 5.38 2.25
C VAL A 78 -3.35 4.54 3.27
N LEU A 79 -3.00 3.26 3.34
CA LEU A 79 -3.35 2.42 4.47
C LEU A 79 -2.20 2.52 5.47
N LEU A 80 -2.49 3.04 6.66
CA LEU A 80 -1.50 3.19 7.73
C LEU A 80 -1.83 2.20 8.85
N ASP A 81 -0.93 1.27 9.12
CA ASP A 81 -1.04 0.33 10.24
C ASP A 81 -0.12 0.82 11.37
N ASP A 82 -0.74 1.32 12.45
CA ASP A 82 -0.03 1.90 13.58
C ASP A 82 0.63 0.84 14.48
N GLN A 83 0.25 -0.43 14.33
CA GLN A 83 0.81 -1.54 15.12
C GLN A 83 1.99 -2.20 14.40
N ASP A 84 1.95 -2.21 13.07
CA ASP A 84 2.98 -2.82 12.23
C ASP A 84 3.10 -2.04 10.92
N ILE A 85 4.02 -1.08 10.91
CA ILE A 85 4.22 -0.20 9.75
C ILE A 85 4.49 -0.96 8.45
N SER A 86 5.02 -2.18 8.53
CA SER A 86 5.30 -3.02 7.37
C SER A 86 4.04 -3.48 6.63
N LYS A 87 2.87 -3.41 7.27
CA LYS A 87 1.56 -3.68 6.69
C LYS A 87 0.92 -2.47 6.05
N SER A 88 1.54 -1.31 6.18
CA SER A 88 1.09 -0.08 5.52
C SER A 88 1.29 -0.16 4.01
N SER A 89 0.46 0.57 3.28
CA SER A 89 0.58 0.66 1.82
C SER A 89 0.20 2.04 1.30
N VAL A 90 0.76 2.37 0.13
CA VAL A 90 0.57 3.68 -0.53
C VAL A 90 0.27 3.45 -2.00
N GLU A 91 -0.79 4.05 -2.50
CA GLU A 91 -1.09 4.13 -3.92
C GLU A 91 -1.39 5.59 -4.28
N VAL A 92 -0.65 6.14 -5.24
CA VAL A 92 -0.73 7.55 -5.67
C VAL A 92 -0.85 7.63 -7.18
N THR A 93 -1.74 8.50 -7.64
CA THR A 93 -1.86 8.91 -9.05
C THR A 93 -1.62 10.40 -9.15
N ILE A 94 -0.78 10.81 -10.09
CA ILE A 94 -0.44 12.21 -10.40
C ILE A 94 -0.96 12.53 -11.80
N ASP A 95 -1.73 13.59 -11.94
CA ASP A 95 -2.18 14.12 -13.24
C ASP A 95 -1.04 14.91 -13.88
N VAL A 96 -0.44 14.37 -14.94
CA VAL A 96 0.73 14.95 -15.64
C VAL A 96 0.39 16.25 -16.34
N ASN A 97 -0.88 16.47 -16.73
CA ASN A 97 -1.31 17.75 -17.33
C ASN A 97 -1.13 18.95 -16.41
N THR A 98 -1.01 18.70 -15.11
CA THR A 98 -0.84 19.77 -14.10
C THR A 98 0.60 20.23 -13.91
N VAL A 99 1.51 19.81 -14.78
CA VAL A 99 2.90 20.27 -14.74
C VAL A 99 2.95 21.79 -14.87
N ASP A 100 3.67 22.42 -13.94
CA ASP A 100 3.89 23.85 -13.88
C ASP A 100 5.33 24.14 -13.47
N THR A 101 6.05 24.83 -14.34
CA THR A 101 7.42 25.31 -14.10
C THR A 101 7.48 26.85 -14.08
N ARG A 102 6.34 27.54 -14.05
CA ARG A 102 6.19 29.00 -14.14
C ARG A 102 6.68 29.57 -15.46
N GLU A 103 6.67 28.77 -16.54
CA GLU A 103 7.02 29.17 -17.89
C GLU A 103 6.11 28.44 -18.86
N PRO A 104 5.08 29.10 -19.44
CA PRO A 104 4.03 28.43 -20.22
C PRO A 104 4.54 27.66 -21.45
N ASP A 105 5.55 28.20 -22.15
CA ASP A 105 6.09 27.54 -23.34
C ASP A 105 6.85 26.27 -22.97
N ARG A 106 7.60 26.28 -21.87
CA ARG A 106 8.25 25.10 -21.34
C ARG A 106 7.22 24.07 -20.85
N ASP A 107 6.17 24.50 -20.16
CA ASP A 107 5.12 23.61 -19.68
C ASP A 107 4.35 22.95 -20.84
N LYS A 108 4.19 23.68 -21.95
CA LYS A 108 3.62 23.13 -23.19
C LYS A 108 4.53 22.08 -23.79
N ASP A 109 5.85 22.33 -23.87
CA ASP A 109 6.83 21.37 -24.38
C ASP A 109 6.93 20.13 -23.48
N LEU A 110 6.91 20.32 -22.15
CA LEU A 110 6.88 19.20 -21.20
C LEU A 110 5.66 18.28 -21.37
N ARG A 111 4.51 18.84 -21.79
CA ARG A 111 3.31 18.01 -22.06
C ARG A 111 3.38 17.33 -23.42
N SER A 112 4.23 17.76 -24.34
CA SER A 112 4.34 17.18 -25.69
C SER A 112 5.03 15.81 -25.68
N ASP A 113 5.09 15.19 -26.86
CA ASP A 113 5.79 13.94 -27.14
C ASP A 113 7.31 14.03 -26.99
N HIS A 114 7.88 15.23 -26.90
CA HIS A 114 9.27 15.42 -26.54
C HIS A 114 9.57 14.95 -25.12
N PHE A 115 8.61 15.06 -24.18
CA PHE A 115 8.84 14.75 -22.77
C PHE A 115 7.81 13.76 -22.22
N PHE A 116 6.67 14.26 -21.69
CA PHE A 116 5.74 13.39 -20.97
C PHE A 116 4.68 12.75 -21.87
N ASP A 117 4.47 13.27 -23.08
CA ASP A 117 3.46 12.78 -24.02
C ASP A 117 2.11 12.55 -23.33
N VAL A 118 1.57 13.60 -22.76
CA VAL A 118 0.36 13.51 -21.93
C VAL A 118 -0.88 13.02 -22.68
N ALA A 119 -0.85 13.08 -24.02
CA ALA A 119 -1.92 12.54 -24.86
C ALA A 119 -2.00 11.01 -24.74
N HIS A 120 -0.88 10.33 -24.56
CA HIS A 120 -0.78 8.88 -24.39
C HIS A 120 -0.55 8.45 -22.94
N PHE A 121 0.13 9.28 -22.14
CA PHE A 121 0.51 9.00 -20.76
C PHE A 121 0.05 10.10 -19.81
N PRO A 122 -1.26 10.28 -19.58
CA PRO A 122 -1.81 11.40 -18.82
C PRO A 122 -1.53 11.32 -17.31
N THR A 123 -1.06 10.17 -16.83
CA THR A 123 -0.83 9.95 -15.38
C THR A 123 0.52 9.31 -15.09
N MET A 124 1.10 9.66 -13.94
CA MET A 124 2.13 8.87 -13.27
C MET A 124 1.48 8.12 -12.10
N ILE A 125 1.99 6.92 -11.81
CA ILE A 125 1.42 6.06 -10.76
C ILE A 125 2.56 5.55 -9.88
N PHE A 126 2.36 5.60 -8.56
CA PHE A 126 3.23 4.93 -7.60
C PHE A 126 2.41 3.93 -6.78
N LYS A 127 2.93 2.70 -6.63
CA LYS A 127 2.36 1.64 -5.78
C LYS A 127 3.44 1.06 -4.90
N SER A 128 3.28 1.18 -3.59
CA SER A 128 4.24 0.60 -2.64
C SER A 128 4.21 -0.94 -2.69
N LYS A 129 5.38 -1.53 -2.52
CA LYS A 129 5.61 -2.96 -2.30
C LYS A 129 5.98 -3.25 -0.84
N ARG A 130 6.67 -2.32 -0.21
CA ARG A 130 7.20 -2.46 1.15
C ARG A 130 7.32 -1.11 1.83
N VAL A 131 6.94 -1.07 3.09
CA VAL A 131 7.14 0.07 3.99
C VAL A 131 7.98 -0.41 5.15
N GLU A 132 9.06 0.31 5.46
CA GLU A 132 10.01 -0.04 6.51
C GLU A 132 10.33 1.19 7.36
N GLN A 133 10.50 0.98 8.66
CA GLN A 133 11.03 2.03 9.52
C GLN A 133 12.55 2.11 9.36
N ALA A 134 13.04 3.24 8.84
CA ALA A 134 14.48 3.46 8.63
C ALA A 134 15.16 4.04 9.88
N ALA A 135 14.45 4.90 10.62
CA ALA A 135 14.86 5.49 11.89
C ALA A 135 13.62 6.04 12.62
N PRO A 136 13.71 6.49 13.87
CA PRO A 136 12.61 7.20 14.52
C PRO A 136 12.11 8.38 13.68
N GLY A 137 10.81 8.37 13.32
CA GLY A 137 10.18 9.38 12.47
C GLY A 137 10.55 9.32 10.98
N LYS A 138 11.31 8.33 10.54
CA LYS A 138 11.72 8.15 9.14
C LYS A 138 11.29 6.79 8.61
N LEU A 139 10.67 6.80 7.43
CA LEU A 139 10.26 5.57 6.74
C LEU A 139 11.01 5.46 5.41
N ARG A 140 11.11 4.23 4.94
CA ARG A 140 11.53 3.91 3.59
C ARG A 140 10.40 3.16 2.91
N VAL A 141 9.91 3.71 1.79
CA VAL A 141 8.83 3.12 1.01
C VAL A 141 9.38 2.68 -0.34
N THR A 142 9.53 1.39 -0.54
CA THR A 142 9.91 0.79 -1.82
C THR A 142 8.67 0.50 -2.63
N GLY A 143 8.64 0.87 -3.90
CA GLY A 143 7.47 0.64 -4.75
C GLY A 143 7.76 0.82 -6.23
N ASP A 144 6.75 0.51 -7.04
CA ASP A 144 6.78 0.67 -8.48
C ASP A 144 6.30 2.07 -8.86
N LEU A 145 7.17 2.82 -9.52
CA LEU A 145 6.86 4.12 -10.12
C LEU A 145 6.71 3.96 -11.63
N THR A 146 5.56 4.35 -12.16
CA THR A 146 5.29 4.37 -13.60
C THR A 146 5.28 5.80 -14.11
N ILE A 147 6.14 6.11 -15.06
CA ILE A 147 6.21 7.39 -15.78
C ILE A 147 6.29 7.07 -17.27
N HIS A 148 5.55 7.80 -18.12
CA HIS A 148 5.61 7.66 -19.56
C HIS A 148 5.47 6.19 -20.02
N GLY A 149 4.55 5.44 -19.39
CA GLY A 149 4.30 4.03 -19.67
C GLY A 149 5.38 3.05 -19.18
N THR A 150 6.48 3.53 -18.63
CA THR A 150 7.57 2.68 -18.12
C THR A 150 7.53 2.59 -16.60
N THR A 151 7.61 1.38 -16.07
CA THR A 151 7.60 1.11 -14.62
C THR A 151 8.99 0.71 -14.13
N LYS A 152 9.45 1.35 -13.06
CA LYS A 152 10.69 1.01 -12.34
C LYS A 152 10.45 0.98 -10.85
N GLU A 153 11.18 0.11 -10.16
CA GLU A 153 11.20 0.15 -8.71
C GLU A 153 12.03 1.35 -8.21
N VAL A 154 11.48 2.10 -7.27
CA VAL A 154 12.14 3.22 -6.61
C VAL A 154 12.00 3.10 -5.10
N VAL A 155 12.88 3.80 -4.40
CA VAL A 155 12.82 3.96 -2.95
C VAL A 155 12.52 5.42 -2.64
N LEU A 156 11.47 5.65 -1.86
CA LEU A 156 11.15 6.95 -1.29
C LEU A 156 11.67 6.98 0.16
N ASP A 157 12.51 7.96 0.46
CA ASP A 157 12.86 8.29 1.84
C ASP A 157 11.81 9.26 2.36
N VAL A 158 11.08 8.87 3.41
CA VAL A 158 9.94 9.61 3.96
C VAL A 158 10.29 10.13 5.34
N ASP A 159 10.12 11.43 5.50
CA ASP A 159 10.37 12.17 6.73
C ASP A 159 9.07 12.80 7.26
N GLY A 160 9.01 12.94 8.58
CA GLY A 160 8.05 13.84 9.21
C GLY A 160 6.60 13.33 9.17
N LEU A 161 6.36 12.01 9.18
CA LEU A 161 4.99 11.52 9.44
C LEU A 161 4.54 12.09 10.79
N THR A 162 3.63 13.08 10.72
CA THR A 162 3.19 13.83 11.90
C THR A 162 2.23 13.00 12.74
N ALA A 163 2.11 13.35 14.02
CA ALA A 163 0.97 12.89 14.81
C ALA A 163 -0.33 13.43 14.20
N PRO A 164 -1.45 12.69 14.28
CA PRO A 164 -2.74 13.14 13.78
C PRO A 164 -3.19 14.45 14.46
N VAL A 165 -3.65 15.40 13.65
CA VAL A 165 -4.24 16.67 14.09
C VAL A 165 -5.70 16.73 13.64
N LYS A 166 -6.60 17.11 14.55
CA LYS A 166 -8.00 17.30 14.22
C LYS A 166 -8.22 18.70 13.65
N ASP A 167 -8.75 18.78 12.42
CA ASP A 167 -9.08 20.05 11.79
C ASP A 167 -10.41 20.64 12.35
N PRO A 168 -10.71 21.92 12.05
CA PRO A 168 -11.95 22.56 12.52
C PRO A 168 -13.25 21.89 12.03
N TRP A 169 -13.18 21.09 10.99
CA TRP A 169 -14.31 20.35 10.41
C TRP A 169 -14.46 18.93 10.95
N GLY A 170 -13.57 18.54 11.88
CA GLY A 170 -13.63 17.25 12.58
C GLY A 170 -12.83 16.12 11.92
N ASN A 171 -12.18 16.36 10.78
CA ASN A 171 -11.34 15.36 10.14
C ASN A 171 -10.00 15.22 10.86
N GLN A 172 -9.40 14.03 10.78
CA GLN A 172 -8.02 13.83 11.19
C GLN A 172 -7.10 14.11 10.00
N ARG A 173 -5.96 14.76 10.26
CA ARG A 173 -4.93 15.08 9.27
C ARG A 173 -3.57 14.64 9.74
N VAL A 174 -2.75 14.12 8.82
CA VAL A 174 -1.32 13.83 9.01
C VAL A 174 -0.58 14.32 7.77
N ALA A 175 0.70 14.61 7.92
CA ALA A 175 1.53 15.05 6.81
C ALA A 175 2.87 14.31 6.80
N ALA A 176 3.49 14.26 5.62
CA ALA A 176 4.84 13.73 5.45
C ALA A 176 5.48 14.36 4.20
N THR A 177 6.82 14.34 4.16
CA THR A 177 7.60 14.69 2.98
C THR A 177 8.36 13.44 2.52
N ALA A 178 8.22 13.09 1.25
CA ALA A 178 8.97 12.00 0.63
C ALA A 178 9.97 12.55 -0.39
N THR A 179 11.16 11.96 -0.45
CA THR A 179 12.20 12.35 -1.42
C THR A 179 12.76 11.14 -2.15
N THR A 180 13.13 11.34 -3.41
CA THR A 180 13.86 10.36 -4.20
C THR A 180 14.61 11.05 -5.33
N LYS A 181 15.48 10.30 -6.00
CA LYS A 181 16.17 10.73 -7.21
C LYS A 181 16.05 9.62 -8.26
N ILE A 182 15.67 10.00 -9.47
CA ILE A 182 15.55 9.09 -10.61
C ILE A 182 16.36 9.58 -11.80
N ASN A 183 16.66 8.68 -12.73
CA ASN A 183 17.12 9.03 -14.07
C ASN A 183 15.91 9.06 -15.02
N ARG A 184 15.61 10.21 -15.63
CA ARG A 184 14.46 10.36 -16.55
C ARG A 184 14.56 9.51 -17.80
N GLN A 185 15.78 9.21 -18.26
CA GLN A 185 16.05 8.38 -19.43
C GLN A 185 15.53 6.95 -19.23
N ASP A 186 15.57 6.44 -17.99
CA ASP A 186 15.08 5.10 -17.63
C ASP A 186 13.57 4.95 -17.81
N TYR A 187 12.86 6.08 -17.89
CA TYR A 187 11.40 6.15 -18.10
C TYR A 187 11.02 6.54 -19.53
N GLY A 188 11.98 6.58 -20.45
CA GLY A 188 11.71 6.93 -21.84
C GLY A 188 11.57 8.43 -22.12
N VAL A 189 11.73 9.30 -21.11
CA VAL A 189 11.75 10.77 -21.27
C VAL A 189 13.15 11.18 -21.76
N LYS A 190 13.40 11.05 -23.08
CA LYS A 190 14.74 11.01 -23.65
C LYS A 190 15.19 12.28 -24.36
N TRP A 191 14.29 13.23 -24.63
CA TRP A 191 14.65 14.44 -25.36
C TRP A 191 15.87 15.13 -24.73
N ASN A 192 16.81 15.52 -25.57
CA ASN A 192 17.97 16.29 -25.21
C ASN A 192 18.64 16.90 -26.45
N ALA A 193 19.44 17.94 -26.26
CA ALA A 193 20.33 18.48 -27.28
C ALA A 193 21.77 18.51 -26.73
N LYS A 194 22.75 18.28 -27.61
CA LYS A 194 24.17 18.38 -27.27
C LYS A 194 24.65 19.82 -27.39
N LEU A 195 25.53 20.19 -26.50
CA LEU A 195 26.23 21.48 -26.52
C LEU A 195 27.58 21.33 -27.21
N ASP A 196 28.13 22.43 -27.73
CA ASP A 196 29.43 22.45 -28.40
C ASP A 196 30.56 22.01 -27.49
N ASN A 197 30.44 22.19 -26.19
CA ASN A 197 31.38 21.75 -25.17
C ASN A 197 31.25 20.28 -24.74
N GLY A 198 30.38 19.50 -25.42
CA GLY A 198 30.09 18.10 -25.11
C GLY A 198 29.09 17.87 -24.00
N GLY A 199 28.58 18.95 -23.39
CA GLY A 199 27.50 18.88 -22.38
C GLY A 199 26.12 18.64 -23.02
N VAL A 200 25.08 18.63 -22.18
CA VAL A 200 23.69 18.42 -22.56
C VAL A 200 22.80 19.56 -22.03
N VAL A 201 21.69 19.83 -22.73
CA VAL A 201 20.75 20.87 -22.35
C VAL A 201 19.99 20.48 -21.08
N VAL A 202 19.50 19.25 -20.99
CA VAL A 202 18.71 18.77 -19.84
C VAL A 202 19.46 17.63 -19.15
N GLY A 203 19.70 17.77 -17.86
CA GLY A 203 20.30 16.72 -17.03
C GLY A 203 19.43 15.46 -16.98
N ASP A 204 20.04 14.33 -16.76
CA ASP A 204 19.33 13.05 -16.71
C ASP A 204 18.76 12.77 -15.30
N ASP A 205 19.47 13.20 -14.28
CA ASP A 205 19.05 13.07 -12.88
C ASP A 205 17.97 14.10 -12.53
N VAL A 206 16.88 13.61 -11.98
CA VAL A 206 15.75 14.40 -11.47
C VAL A 206 15.60 14.15 -9.98
N ASN A 207 15.76 15.20 -9.17
CA ASN A 207 15.45 15.14 -7.74
C ASN A 207 13.94 15.39 -7.57
N ILE A 208 13.29 14.57 -6.78
CA ILE A 208 11.85 14.62 -6.52
C ILE A 208 11.63 14.85 -5.04
N THR A 209 10.73 15.78 -4.73
CA THR A 209 10.21 16.04 -3.37
C THR A 209 8.69 16.02 -3.43
N ILE A 210 8.08 15.24 -2.57
CA ILE A 210 6.63 15.07 -2.51
C ILE A 210 6.18 15.48 -1.11
N ASP A 211 5.46 16.59 -1.01
CA ASP A 211 4.80 17.01 0.21
C ASP A 211 3.36 16.52 0.17
N VAL A 212 2.97 15.71 1.14
CA VAL A 212 1.62 15.18 1.22
C VAL A 212 0.96 15.55 2.53
N GLU A 213 -0.29 15.96 2.44
CA GLU A 213 -1.23 15.99 3.54
C GLU A 213 -2.27 14.91 3.31
N LEU A 214 -2.52 14.09 4.33
CA LEU A 214 -3.48 13.01 4.29
C LEU A 214 -4.66 13.36 5.19
N ILE A 215 -5.85 13.04 4.72
CA ILE A 215 -7.10 13.30 5.44
C ILE A 215 -7.84 11.98 5.68
N GLN A 216 -8.26 11.78 6.92
CA GLN A 216 -9.23 10.77 7.30
C GLN A 216 -10.52 11.48 7.68
N LYS A 217 -11.55 11.28 6.86
CA LYS A 217 -12.86 11.89 7.09
C LYS A 217 -13.47 11.38 8.39
N ALA A 218 -14.10 12.27 9.14
CA ALA A 218 -14.90 11.88 10.28
C ALA A 218 -15.96 10.86 9.84
N SER A 219 -16.08 9.76 10.57
CA SER A 219 -17.17 8.82 10.35
C SER A 219 -18.49 9.58 10.44
N ALA A 220 -19.35 9.45 9.43
CA ALA A 220 -20.71 9.95 9.54
C ALA A 220 -21.33 9.34 10.81
N LYS A 221 -21.75 10.17 11.77
CA LYS A 221 -22.54 9.68 12.90
C LYS A 221 -23.76 9.00 12.28
N SER A 222 -23.90 7.69 12.48
CA SER A 222 -25.17 7.01 12.22
C SER A 222 -26.21 7.78 13.04
N GLY A 223 -27.09 8.52 12.34
CA GLY A 223 -28.17 9.24 12.99
C GLY A 223 -29.04 8.26 13.76
N ASP A 224 -29.29 8.58 15.01
CA ASP A 224 -30.36 7.98 15.84
C ASP A 224 -31.73 8.26 15.21
#